data_280757b9952c564c3a0d4f05573d34ed
#
_entry.id   280757b9952c564c3a0d4f05573d34ed
#
_cell.length_a   1.000
_cell.length_b   1.000
_cell.length_c   1.000
_cell.angle_alpha   90.00
_cell.angle_beta   90.00
_cell.angle_gamma   90.00
#
_symmetry.space_group_name_H-M   'P 1'
#
loop_
_entity.id
_entity.type
_entity.pdbx_description
1 polymer ?
#
loop_
_entity_poly.entity_id
_entity_poly.type
_entity_poly.pdbx_seq_one_letter_code
_entity_poly.pdbx_strand_id
1 'polypeptide(L)'
;MKPYIYLRGLRHVDLSVFCVEDGQKAYWDSVFGVWVPYSSGQQVKRCVMDSLSDLLRIDPSPVTFVLDVNSKNALGEGEVLSLCDPQYLDQLLGGWMKASKGGKERTLKRRSPFSISAMRPLHPLLGRRFTENITFD
;
A
#
# COMPACT_ATOMS: atom_id res chain seq x y z
N MET A 1 13.97 21.35 15.63
CA MET A 1 13.37 20.01 15.86
C MET A 1 12.17 19.91 14.91
N LYS A 2 12.06 18.83 14.11
CA LYS A 2 10.87 18.65 13.24
C LYS A 2 9.76 18.04 14.11
N PRO A 3 8.56 18.60 14.11
CA PRO A 3 7.45 18.04 14.88
C PRO A 3 7.01 16.69 14.27
N TYR A 4 6.68 15.72 15.11
CA TYR A 4 6.11 14.46 14.72
C TYR A 4 4.75 14.31 15.41
N ILE A 5 3.77 13.81 14.65
CA ILE A 5 2.46 13.45 15.18
C ILE A 5 2.37 11.93 15.16
N TYR A 6 2.12 11.36 16.33
CA TYR A 6 1.92 9.92 16.50
C TYR A 6 0.44 9.64 16.73
N LEU A 7 -0.11 8.78 15.87
CA LEU A 7 -1.50 8.33 15.97
C LEU A 7 -1.51 6.83 16.23
N ARG A 8 -2.39 6.39 17.09
CA ARG A 8 -2.65 4.97 17.34
C ARG A 8 -4.13 4.72 17.17
N GLY A 9 -4.47 3.81 16.26
CA GLY A 9 -5.84 3.40 15.97
C GLY A 9 -6.08 1.97 16.45
N LEU A 10 -7.24 1.76 17.03
CA LEU A 10 -7.79 0.45 17.36
C LEU A 10 -9.21 0.39 16.80
N ARG A 11 -9.53 -0.66 16.09
CA ARG A 11 -10.85 -0.87 15.51
C ARG A 11 -11.31 -2.29 15.79
N HIS A 12 -12.56 -2.43 16.18
CA HIS A 12 -13.24 -3.71 16.16
C HIS A 12 -13.59 -4.06 14.70
N VAL A 13 -13.28 -5.28 14.29
CA VAL A 13 -13.42 -5.72 12.91
C VAL A 13 -14.14 -7.04 12.93
N ASP A 14 -15.39 -7.04 12.47
CA ASP A 14 -16.20 -8.24 12.27
C ASP A 14 -16.17 -8.65 10.80
N LEU A 15 -16.04 -9.94 10.54
CA LEU A 15 -16.15 -10.55 9.20
C LEU A 15 -15.32 -9.81 8.12
N SER A 16 -14.13 -9.37 8.47
CA SER A 16 -13.27 -8.61 7.56
C SER A 16 -12.13 -9.46 7.02
N VAL A 17 -11.85 -9.29 5.74
CA VAL A 17 -10.68 -9.85 5.08
C VAL A 17 -9.53 -8.86 5.18
N PHE A 18 -8.39 -9.30 5.69
CA PHE A 18 -7.22 -8.44 5.87
C PHE A 18 -6.42 -8.21 4.59
N CYS A 19 -6.46 -9.16 3.66
CA CYS A 19 -5.80 -9.06 2.35
C CYS A 19 -6.44 -10.05 1.39
N VAL A 20 -6.78 -9.62 0.17
CA VAL A 20 -7.55 -10.40 -0.82
C VAL A 20 -6.71 -10.80 -2.04
N GLU A 21 -5.70 -10.01 -2.38
CA GLU A 21 -4.81 -10.27 -3.51
C GLU A 21 -3.80 -11.33 -3.10
N ASP A 22 -3.61 -12.38 -3.78
CA ASP A 22 -2.71 -13.51 -3.46
C ASP A 22 -3.03 -14.29 -2.15
N GLY A 23 -4.23 -14.13 -1.60
CA GLY A 23 -4.64 -14.79 -0.35
C GLY A 23 -4.25 -14.02 0.92
N GLN A 24 -4.55 -14.61 2.06
CA GLN A 24 -4.33 -13.98 3.36
C GLN A 24 -2.84 -13.91 3.71
N LYS A 25 -2.31 -12.69 3.86
CA LYS A 25 -0.95 -12.50 4.38
C LYS A 25 -0.88 -12.81 5.87
N ALA A 26 0.08 -13.61 6.27
CA ALA A 26 0.32 -13.95 7.66
C ALA A 26 1.81 -13.84 8.00
N TYR A 27 2.10 -13.61 9.26
CA TYR A 27 3.46 -13.66 9.82
C TYR A 27 3.48 -14.53 11.07
N TRP A 28 4.65 -15.08 11.38
CA TRP A 28 4.87 -15.83 12.61
C TRP A 28 5.05 -14.85 13.77
N ASP A 29 4.15 -14.89 14.75
CA ASP A 29 4.29 -14.12 15.98
C ASP A 29 5.06 -14.98 17.02
N SER A 30 6.29 -14.60 17.30
CA SER A 30 7.17 -15.34 18.22
C SER A 30 6.74 -15.24 19.68
N VAL A 31 5.98 -14.22 20.04
CA VAL A 31 5.48 -14.04 21.42
C VAL A 31 4.35 -15.00 21.69
N PHE A 32 3.47 -15.21 20.73
CA PHE A 32 2.32 -16.09 20.87
C PHE A 32 2.53 -17.48 20.27
N GLY A 33 3.62 -17.67 19.52
CA GLY A 33 3.93 -18.95 18.85
C GLY A 33 2.88 -19.40 17.84
N VAL A 34 2.27 -18.45 17.11
CA VAL A 34 1.23 -18.72 16.12
C VAL A 34 1.37 -17.84 14.87
N TRP A 35 0.84 -18.31 13.75
CA TRP A 35 0.69 -17.48 12.57
C TRP A 35 -0.48 -16.50 12.74
N VAL A 36 -0.24 -15.24 12.45
CA VAL A 36 -1.19 -14.15 12.64
C VAL A 36 -1.43 -13.44 11.31
N PRO A 37 -2.68 -13.24 10.89
CA PRO A 37 -2.99 -12.50 9.68
C PRO A 37 -2.66 -11.02 9.85
N TYR A 38 -2.31 -10.35 8.76
CA TYR A 38 -2.07 -8.92 8.77
C TYR A 38 -2.37 -8.26 7.42
N SER A 39 -2.65 -6.96 7.47
CA SER A 39 -2.58 -6.11 6.28
C SER A 39 -1.30 -5.29 6.32
N SER A 40 -0.58 -5.26 5.20
CA SER A 40 0.67 -4.50 5.14
C SER A 40 0.43 -3.01 5.36
N GLY A 41 1.43 -2.31 5.90
CA GLY A 41 1.35 -0.86 6.07
C GLY A 41 1.12 -0.12 4.75
N GLN A 42 1.60 -0.64 3.63
CA GLN A 42 1.33 -0.07 2.30
C GLN A 42 -0.13 -0.16 1.91
N GLN A 43 -0.76 -1.31 2.14
CA GLN A 43 -2.18 -1.51 1.87
C GLN A 43 -3.05 -0.61 2.76
N VAL A 44 -2.77 -0.59 4.07
CA VAL A 44 -3.49 0.29 5.01
C VAL A 44 -3.31 1.75 4.61
N LYS A 45 -2.10 2.14 4.23
CA LYS A 45 -1.81 3.49 3.73
C LYS A 45 -2.63 3.82 2.50
N ARG A 46 -2.74 2.90 1.53
CA ARG A 46 -3.55 3.10 0.34
C ARG A 46 -5.02 3.35 0.69
N CYS A 47 -5.61 2.50 1.53
CA CYS A 47 -7.00 2.68 1.97
C CYS A 47 -7.23 4.02 2.69
N VAL A 48 -6.26 4.46 3.51
CA VAL A 48 -6.34 5.78 4.17
C VAL A 48 -6.30 6.91 3.14
N MET A 49 -5.43 6.81 2.13
CA MET A 49 -5.32 7.83 1.09
C MET A 49 -6.60 7.91 0.26
N ASP A 50 -7.14 6.77 -0.16
CA ASP A 50 -8.38 6.71 -0.94
C ASP A 50 -9.55 7.32 -0.13
N SER A 51 -9.69 6.93 1.15
CA SER A 51 -10.72 7.49 2.04
C SER A 51 -10.57 9.00 2.28
N LEU A 52 -9.35 9.51 2.36
CA LEU A 52 -9.09 10.95 2.49
C LEU A 52 -9.41 11.69 1.19
N SER A 53 -9.09 11.13 0.04
CA SER A 53 -9.42 11.71 -1.27
C SER A 53 -10.94 11.84 -1.42
N ASP A 54 -11.68 10.80 -1.08
CA ASP A 54 -13.15 10.81 -1.10
C ASP A 54 -13.74 11.84 -0.14
N LEU A 55 -13.25 11.87 1.10
CA LEU A 55 -13.73 12.79 2.14
C LEU A 55 -13.48 14.25 1.78
N LEU A 56 -12.31 14.55 1.23
CA LEU A 56 -11.90 15.90 0.87
C LEU A 56 -12.33 16.29 -0.56
N ARG A 57 -12.86 15.34 -1.32
CA ARG A 57 -13.24 15.50 -2.74
C ARG A 57 -12.06 16.00 -3.59
N ILE A 58 -10.90 15.40 -3.38
CA ILE A 58 -9.67 15.69 -4.11
C ILE A 58 -9.37 14.53 -5.04
N ASP A 59 -9.24 14.83 -6.32
CA ASP A 59 -8.86 13.83 -7.31
C ASP A 59 -7.41 13.33 -7.09
N PRO A 60 -7.13 12.07 -7.40
CA PRO A 60 -5.77 11.56 -7.39
C PRO A 60 -4.92 12.23 -8.47
N SER A 61 -3.60 12.17 -8.32
CA SER A 61 -2.68 12.71 -9.31
C SER A 61 -2.88 12.04 -10.68
N PRO A 62 -2.83 12.80 -11.78
CA PRO A 62 -2.96 12.23 -13.11
C PRO A 62 -1.81 11.26 -13.41
N VAL A 63 -2.13 10.17 -14.06
CA VAL A 63 -1.21 9.12 -14.45
C VAL A 63 -1.15 9.05 -15.96
N THR A 64 0.06 9.10 -16.51
CA THR A 64 0.29 8.93 -17.94
C THR A 64 0.89 7.56 -18.19
N PHE A 65 0.28 6.81 -19.12
CA PHE A 65 0.84 5.56 -19.61
C PHE A 65 1.74 5.84 -20.80
N VAL A 66 3.00 5.47 -20.68
CA VAL A 66 3.96 5.54 -21.80
C VAL A 66 4.12 4.13 -22.35
N LEU A 67 3.62 3.91 -23.57
CA LEU A 67 3.76 2.64 -24.26
C LEU A 67 5.10 2.62 -24.98
N ASP A 68 5.93 1.61 -24.71
CA ASP A 68 7.14 1.34 -25.48
C ASP A 68 6.79 0.46 -26.67
N VAL A 69 7.19 0.88 -27.86
CA VAL A 69 7.13 0.06 -29.09
C VAL A 69 8.49 -0.57 -29.28
N ASN A 70 8.54 -1.89 -29.25
CA ASN A 70 9.80 -2.61 -29.49
C ASN A 70 10.19 -2.58 -30.99
N SER A 71 11.41 -3.01 -31.29
CA SER A 71 11.95 -3.05 -32.67
C SER A 71 11.14 -3.91 -33.67
N LYS A 72 10.17 -4.70 -33.19
CA LYS A 72 9.25 -5.51 -33.98
C LYS A 72 7.86 -4.88 -34.12
N ASN A 73 7.70 -3.58 -33.79
CA ASN A 73 6.41 -2.87 -33.77
C ASN A 73 5.35 -3.51 -32.87
N ALA A 74 5.73 -4.34 -31.92
CA ALA A 74 4.83 -4.85 -30.91
C ALA A 74 4.85 -3.93 -29.69
N LEU A 75 3.68 -3.72 -29.07
CA LEU A 75 3.55 -2.99 -27.83
C LEU A 75 4.27 -3.77 -26.72
N GLY A 76 5.28 -3.14 -26.13
CA GLY A 76 5.95 -3.66 -24.93
C GLY A 76 5.25 -3.22 -23.65
N GLU A 77 5.72 -3.70 -22.52
CA GLU A 77 5.27 -3.23 -21.22
C GLU A 77 5.53 -1.72 -21.10
N GLY A 78 4.45 -0.96 -21.01
CA GLY A 78 4.51 0.48 -20.87
C GLY A 78 4.93 0.90 -19.46
N GLU A 79 5.47 2.10 -19.35
CA GLU A 79 5.67 2.73 -18.04
C GLU A 79 4.46 3.54 -17.64
N VAL A 80 4.14 3.45 -16.36
CA VAL A 80 3.22 4.38 -15.72
C VAL A 80 4.05 5.56 -15.22
N LEU A 81 3.83 6.74 -15.79
CA LEU A 81 4.50 7.95 -15.40
C LEU A 81 3.54 8.87 -14.65
N SER A 82 3.88 9.20 -13.42
CA SER A 82 3.22 10.24 -12.63
C SER A 82 4.24 11.30 -12.30
N LEU A 83 3.91 12.57 -12.54
CA LEU A 83 4.77 13.69 -12.15
C LEU A 83 4.75 13.84 -10.62
N CYS A 84 5.89 14.24 -10.05
CA CYS A 84 5.97 14.54 -8.63
C CYS A 84 5.34 15.89 -8.34
N ASP A 85 4.06 15.90 -8.02
CA ASP A 85 3.31 17.12 -7.71
C ASP A 85 2.63 17.03 -6.34
N PRO A 86 3.15 17.72 -5.32
CA PRO A 86 2.63 17.65 -3.97
C PRO A 86 1.29 18.36 -3.76
N GLN A 87 0.70 19.00 -4.79
CA GLN A 87 -0.67 19.52 -4.69
C GLN A 87 -1.71 18.37 -4.59
N TYR A 88 -1.37 17.18 -5.12
CA TYR A 88 -2.21 16.01 -4.99
C TYR A 88 -1.93 15.27 -3.68
N LEU A 89 -3.00 14.84 -3.02
CA LEU A 89 -2.92 14.21 -1.69
C LEU A 89 -2.11 12.91 -1.70
N ASP A 90 -2.31 12.07 -2.71
CA ASP A 90 -1.58 10.83 -2.92
C ASP A 90 -0.08 11.08 -3.09
N GLN A 91 0.29 12.11 -3.83
CA GLN A 91 1.69 12.54 -3.98
C GLN A 91 2.23 13.15 -2.69
N LEU A 92 1.47 14.05 -2.05
CA LEU A 92 1.88 14.74 -0.84
C LEU A 92 2.18 13.77 0.30
N LEU A 93 1.23 12.90 0.63
CA LEU A 93 1.32 11.94 1.74
C LEU A 93 1.91 10.60 1.33
N GLY A 94 1.63 10.14 0.11
CA GLY A 94 2.10 8.84 -0.41
C GLY A 94 3.61 8.77 -0.62
N GLY A 95 4.19 9.86 -1.00
CA GLY A 95 5.56 9.90 -1.53
C GLY A 95 5.59 9.59 -3.02
N TRP A 96 6.73 9.69 -3.62
CA TRP A 96 6.91 9.50 -5.06
C TRP A 96 8.26 8.87 -5.39
N MET A 97 8.31 8.07 -6.42
CA MET A 97 9.54 7.47 -6.91
C MET A 97 9.50 7.29 -8.43
N LYS A 98 10.58 7.68 -9.08
CA LYS A 98 10.87 7.31 -10.47
C LYS A 98 12.08 6.38 -10.45
N ALA A 99 11.87 5.12 -10.80
CA ALA A 99 12.94 4.14 -10.91
C ALA A 99 13.84 4.47 -12.11
N SER A 100 15.12 4.14 -12.01
CA SER A 100 16.05 4.23 -13.13
C SER A 100 15.87 3.02 -14.05
N LYS A 101 15.70 3.24 -15.34
CA LYS A 101 15.78 2.18 -16.34
C LYS A 101 17.26 1.84 -16.62
N GLY A 102 17.61 0.57 -16.47
CA GLY A 102 18.93 0.06 -16.89
C GLY A 102 20.13 0.55 -16.09
N GLY A 103 19.94 1.12 -14.89
CA GLY A 103 21.03 1.52 -14.01
C GLY A 103 21.84 2.74 -14.45
N LYS A 104 21.49 3.38 -15.57
CA LYS A 104 22.21 4.54 -16.12
C LYS A 104 21.79 5.86 -15.50
N GLU A 105 20.57 5.97 -15.02
CA GLU A 105 20.04 7.18 -14.39
C GLU A 105 19.87 6.96 -12.88
N ARG A 106 19.99 8.05 -12.12
CA ARG A 106 19.76 7.99 -10.68
C ARG A 106 18.28 7.87 -10.38
N THR A 107 17.89 6.88 -9.56
CA THR A 107 16.54 6.79 -9.01
C THR A 107 16.20 8.05 -8.22
N LEU A 108 15.17 8.75 -8.67
CA LEU A 108 14.64 9.92 -7.96
C LEU A 108 13.53 9.47 -7.03
N LYS A 109 13.53 9.98 -5.81
CA LYS A 109 12.49 9.66 -4.83
C LYS A 109 12.24 10.80 -3.87
N ARG A 110 10.97 11.02 -3.57
CA ARG A 110 10.49 11.87 -2.49
C ARG A 110 9.88 11.00 -1.40
N ARG A 111 10.44 11.10 -0.22
CA ARG A 111 9.96 10.31 0.92
C ARG A 111 8.56 10.78 1.32
N SER A 112 7.72 9.81 1.65
CA SER A 112 6.44 10.08 2.29
C SER A 112 6.65 10.66 3.69
N PRO A 113 5.96 11.74 4.05
CA PRO A 113 5.93 12.23 5.42
C PRO A 113 5.02 11.37 6.32
N PHE A 114 4.19 10.52 5.72
CA PHE A 114 3.23 9.66 6.40
C PHE A 114 3.74 8.22 6.43
N SER A 115 4.03 7.72 7.63
CA SER A 115 4.41 6.33 7.87
C SER A 115 3.30 5.62 8.65
N ILE A 116 2.96 4.42 8.25
CA ILE A 116 1.96 3.60 8.90
C ILE A 116 2.49 2.18 9.10
N SER A 117 2.23 1.60 10.24
CA SER A 117 2.54 0.20 10.52
C SER A 117 1.51 -0.74 9.88
N ALA A 118 1.84 -2.01 9.81
CA ALA A 118 0.85 -3.03 9.46
C ALA A 118 -0.31 -3.03 10.47
N MET A 119 -1.50 -3.26 9.98
CA MET A 119 -2.68 -3.56 10.79
C MET A 119 -2.64 -5.04 11.14
N ARG A 120 -2.74 -5.36 12.43
CA ARG A 120 -2.66 -6.72 12.95
C ARG A 120 -3.63 -6.92 14.10
N PRO A 121 -4.13 -8.16 14.32
CA PRO A 121 -4.94 -8.48 15.48
C PRO A 121 -4.17 -8.26 16.78
N LEU A 122 -4.87 -7.88 17.84
CA LEU A 122 -4.29 -7.76 19.17
C LEU A 122 -4.32 -9.06 19.96
N HIS A 123 -5.08 -10.06 19.51
CA HIS A 123 -5.28 -11.31 20.25
C HIS A 123 -4.86 -12.52 19.44
N PRO A 124 -4.05 -13.44 20.00
CA PRO A 124 -3.49 -14.58 19.30
C PRO A 124 -4.51 -15.63 18.86
N LEU A 125 -5.69 -15.70 19.50
CA LEU A 125 -6.75 -16.65 19.13
C LEU A 125 -7.26 -16.43 17.70
N LEU A 126 -7.14 -15.23 17.16
CA LEU A 126 -7.50 -14.93 15.79
C LEU A 126 -6.54 -15.57 14.78
N GLY A 127 -5.29 -15.88 15.16
CA GLY A 127 -4.30 -16.52 14.28
C GLY A 127 -4.64 -17.98 13.94
N ARG A 128 -5.25 -18.73 14.83
CA ARG A 128 -5.50 -20.17 14.66
C ARG A 128 -6.62 -20.53 13.69
N ARG A 129 -7.49 -19.60 13.33
CA ARG A 129 -8.69 -19.87 12.51
C ARG A 129 -8.54 -19.53 11.04
N PHE A 130 -7.40 -19.00 10.62
CA PHE A 130 -7.20 -18.49 9.25
C PHE A 130 -6.52 -19.49 8.30
N THR A 131 -6.39 -20.75 8.67
CA THR A 131 -5.82 -21.77 7.78
C THR A 131 -6.85 -22.39 6.84
N GLU A 132 -8.12 -22.05 6.99
CA GLU A 132 -9.19 -22.52 6.10
C GLU A 132 -9.66 -21.37 5.22
N ASN A 133 -9.54 -21.55 3.91
CA ASN A 133 -10.20 -20.69 2.93
C ASN A 133 -11.71 -20.91 3.08
N ILE A 134 -12.38 -20.00 3.76
CA ILE A 134 -13.84 -19.97 3.76
C ILE A 134 -14.24 -19.25 2.47
N THR A 135 -14.54 -20.02 1.44
CA THR A 135 -15.24 -19.53 0.25
C THR A 135 -16.73 -19.50 0.60
N PHE A 136 -17.30 -18.32 0.55
CA PHE A 136 -18.77 -18.18 0.53
C PHE A 136 -19.20 -18.17 -0.93
N ASP A 137 -19.95 -19.18 -1.34
CA ASP A 137 -20.67 -19.19 -2.61
C ASP A 137 -21.92 -18.30 -2.50
#